data_4051b37f1eaa33ce546e4a2fcaa5188f
#
_entry.id   4051b37f1eaa33ce546e4a2fcaa5188f
#
_cell.length_a   1.000
_cell.length_b   1.000
_cell.length_c   1.000
_cell.angle_alpha   90.00
_cell.angle_beta   90.00
_cell.angle_gamma   90.00
#
_symmetry.space_group_name_H-M   'P 1'
#
loop_
_entity.id
_entity.type
_entity.pdbx_description
1 polymer ?
#
loop_
_entity_poly.entity_id
_entity_poly.type
_entity_poly.pdbx_seq_one_letter_code
_entity_poly.pdbx_strand_id
1 'polypeptide(L)'
;PNAEEFVPKMGNSELELWEIDAPKNLWNIANAQRLLGCYNVVDYPTMTTDDVWNYIGGWLNDSHVSGDANYINSCALRLSIALSSYGIDLNGAPGANNIGAKGNSLALGGKKHIIISTAQMAVYLRTLLGTPDYPDDGENGYNTPQAGDIIVFGDSLHVGMCPGNNIGVGSFISGPVWLLQRSTLDD
;
A
#
# COMPACT_ATOMS: atom_id res chain seq x y z
N PRO A 1 11.13 16.00 10.30
CA PRO A 1 11.22 15.82 9.87
C PRO A 1 11.22 15.86 9.37
N ASN A 2 11.10 16.10 9.15
CA ASN A 2 11.09 15.86 8.53
C ASN A 2 10.87 15.30 7.80
N ALA A 3 10.76 15.83 7.79
CA ALA A 3 10.29 15.30 6.83
C ALA A 3 11.00 14.25 6.47
N GLU A 4 11.77 14.20 6.66
CA GLU A 4 12.26 13.27 6.48
C GLU A 4 12.08 12.62 7.28
N GLU A 5 11.72 12.88 8.00
CA GLU A 5 11.52 12.27 8.67
C GLU A 5 10.52 11.70 8.92
N PHE A 6 9.65 11.87 8.55
CA PHE A 6 8.60 11.20 8.65
C PHE A 6 8.90 9.98 8.23
N VAL A 7 9.53 9.50 8.65
CA VAL A 7 9.75 8.52 8.31
C VAL A 7 9.84 7.85 9.18
N PRO A 8 9.33 7.16 9.21
CA PRO A 8 9.19 6.43 10.14
C PRO A 8 10.41 6.00 10.53
N LYS A 9 10.85 6.28 11.15
CA LYS A 9 11.68 5.92 11.57
C LYS A 9 11.45 5.10 12.12
N MET A 10 11.16 4.70 11.86
CA MET A 10 10.90 3.81 12.19
C MET A 10 11.52 3.50 13.29
N GLY A 11 11.44 2.91 14.08
CA GLY A 11 11.93 2.73 15.32
C GLY A 11 11.73 3.87 16.22
N ASN A 12 11.40 4.91 15.66
CA ASN A 12 11.04 6.04 16.42
C ASN A 12 9.53 6.00 16.58
N SER A 13 9.05 5.48 17.67
CA SER A 13 7.64 5.25 17.84
C SER A 13 6.83 6.54 17.79
N GLU A 14 7.42 7.66 18.21
CA GLU A 14 6.71 8.91 18.16
C GLU A 14 6.44 9.35 16.73
N LEU A 15 7.44 9.23 15.87
CA LEU A 15 7.26 9.55 14.46
C LEU A 15 6.33 8.56 13.80
N GLU A 16 6.42 7.29 14.17
CA GLU A 16 5.53 6.27 13.61
C GLU A 16 4.07 6.54 13.96
N LEU A 17 3.81 6.92 15.22
CA LEU A 17 2.45 7.26 15.60
C LEU A 17 1.94 8.46 14.82
N TRP A 18 2.78 9.45 14.66
CA TRP A 18 2.39 10.64 13.91
C TRP A 18 2.05 10.26 12.47
N GLU A 19 2.85 9.37 11.88
CA GLU A 19 2.56 8.95 10.50
C GLU A 19 1.26 8.19 10.38
N ILE A 20 1.00 7.29 11.31
CA ILE A 20 -0.20 6.47 11.25
C ILE A 20 -1.44 7.34 11.37
N ASP A 21 -1.38 8.36 12.20
CA ASP A 21 -2.54 9.20 12.43
C ASP A 21 -2.61 10.39 11.48
N ALA A 22 -1.56 10.63 10.71
CA ALA A 22 -1.53 11.80 9.85
C ALA A 22 -2.46 11.61 8.65
N PRO A 23 -3.30 12.59 8.35
CA PRO A 23 -4.07 12.54 7.12
C PRO A 23 -3.14 12.51 5.92
N LYS A 24 -3.60 11.89 4.83
CA LYS A 24 -2.77 11.77 3.64
C LYS A 24 -2.34 13.13 3.09
N ASN A 25 -3.11 14.19 3.34
CA ASN A 25 -2.74 15.51 2.84
C ASN A 25 -1.52 16.11 3.55
N LEU A 26 -1.01 15.45 4.58
CA LEU A 26 0.26 15.84 5.20
C LEU A 26 1.45 15.16 4.55
N TRP A 27 1.22 14.26 3.62
CA TRP A 27 2.32 13.64 2.90
C TRP A 27 3.00 14.66 2.02
N ASN A 28 4.31 14.63 1.98
CA ASN A 28 5.06 15.47 1.07
C ASN A 28 5.47 14.66 -0.16
N ILE A 29 5.96 15.36 -1.17
CA ILE A 29 6.32 14.75 -2.44
C ILE A 29 7.36 13.64 -2.26
N ALA A 30 8.37 13.88 -1.44
CA ALA A 30 9.44 12.90 -1.25
C ALA A 30 8.90 11.62 -0.62
N ASN A 31 8.01 11.74 0.36
CA ASN A 31 7.43 10.58 1.02
C ASN A 31 6.49 9.80 0.10
N ALA A 32 5.67 10.51 -0.67
CA ALA A 32 4.78 9.86 -1.63
C ALA A 32 5.58 9.08 -2.67
N GLN A 33 6.65 9.67 -3.18
CA GLN A 33 7.52 9.02 -4.16
C GLN A 33 8.25 7.83 -3.55
N ARG A 34 8.67 7.94 -2.29
CA ARG A 34 9.35 6.84 -1.61
C ARG A 34 8.40 5.65 -1.40
N LEU A 35 7.16 5.91 -1.03
CA LEU A 35 6.18 4.84 -0.91
C LEU A 35 5.91 4.19 -2.27
N LEU A 36 5.74 5.00 -3.31
CA LEU A 36 5.55 4.46 -4.65
C LEU A 36 6.74 3.60 -5.06
N GLY A 37 7.96 4.01 -4.74
CA GLY A 37 9.15 3.22 -5.00
C GLY A 37 9.10 1.87 -4.30
N CYS A 38 8.62 1.83 -3.07
CA CYS A 38 8.44 0.57 -2.35
C CYS A 38 7.39 -0.33 -3.04
N TYR A 39 6.32 0.28 -3.53
CA TYR A 39 5.29 -0.49 -4.21
C TYR A 39 5.78 -1.03 -5.55
N ASN A 40 6.58 -0.26 -6.28
CA ASN A 40 7.09 -0.67 -7.59
C ASN A 40 7.96 -1.93 -7.52
N VAL A 41 8.53 -2.22 -6.37
CA VAL A 41 9.31 -3.44 -6.18
C VAL A 41 8.43 -4.69 -6.29
N VAL A 42 7.17 -4.57 -5.87
CA VAL A 42 6.25 -5.70 -5.78
C VAL A 42 5.03 -5.57 -6.67
N ASP A 43 4.93 -4.53 -7.48
CA ASP A 43 3.80 -4.33 -8.37
C ASP A 43 3.77 -5.37 -9.48
N TYR A 44 2.61 -5.50 -10.11
CA TYR A 44 2.36 -6.53 -11.12
C TYR A 44 3.38 -6.57 -12.26
N PRO A 45 3.86 -5.43 -12.78
CA PRO A 45 4.87 -5.51 -13.83
C PRO A 45 6.20 -6.08 -13.35
N THR A 46 6.50 -6.01 -12.07
CA THR A 46 7.78 -6.46 -11.52
C THR A 46 7.69 -7.89 -11.00
N MET A 47 6.58 -8.24 -10.34
CA MET A 47 6.39 -9.56 -9.75
C MET A 47 5.05 -10.13 -10.16
N THR A 48 5.05 -11.37 -10.65
CA THR A 48 3.80 -12.10 -10.84
C THR A 48 3.16 -12.41 -9.50
N THR A 49 1.94 -12.92 -9.52
CA THR A 49 1.28 -13.34 -8.27
C THR A 49 2.10 -14.41 -7.56
N ASP A 50 2.58 -15.42 -8.29
CA ASP A 50 3.42 -16.46 -7.68
C ASP A 50 4.70 -15.87 -7.11
N ASP A 51 5.30 -14.91 -7.81
CA ASP A 51 6.54 -14.28 -7.36
C ASP A 51 6.37 -13.57 -6.03
N VAL A 52 5.29 -12.81 -5.86
CA VAL A 52 5.13 -12.04 -4.63
C VAL A 52 4.78 -12.92 -3.44
N TRP A 53 4.00 -13.99 -3.64
CA TRP A 53 3.77 -14.95 -2.56
C TRP A 53 5.06 -15.65 -2.17
N ASN A 54 5.85 -16.05 -3.17
CA ASN A 54 7.15 -16.66 -2.90
C ASN A 54 8.09 -15.68 -2.21
N TYR A 55 8.02 -14.41 -2.55
CA TYR A 55 8.85 -13.37 -1.95
C TYR A 55 8.57 -13.22 -0.46
N ILE A 56 7.29 -13.21 -0.06
CA ILE A 56 6.96 -13.15 1.37
C ILE A 56 7.26 -14.49 2.05
N GLY A 57 7.13 -15.60 1.36
CA GLY A 57 7.54 -16.92 1.84
C GLY A 57 6.75 -17.44 3.02
N GLY A 58 7.33 -18.44 3.69
CA GLY A 58 6.76 -19.01 4.89
C GLY A 58 5.40 -19.66 4.67
N TRP A 59 4.60 -19.67 5.71
CA TRP A 59 3.29 -20.32 5.66
C TRP A 59 2.34 -19.65 4.67
N LEU A 60 2.53 -18.36 4.41
CA LEU A 60 1.71 -17.64 3.45
C LEU A 60 1.93 -18.20 2.05
N ASN A 61 3.17 -18.37 1.65
CA ASN A 61 3.45 -18.96 0.35
C ASN A 61 3.00 -20.41 0.28
N ASP A 62 3.17 -21.16 1.35
CA ASP A 62 2.70 -22.56 1.41
C ASP A 62 1.19 -22.62 1.16
N SER A 63 0.43 -21.72 1.76
CA SER A 63 -1.01 -21.63 1.56
C SER A 63 -1.35 -21.28 0.12
N HIS A 64 -0.61 -20.35 -0.47
CA HIS A 64 -0.80 -19.99 -1.87
C HIS A 64 -0.54 -21.18 -2.79
N VAL A 65 0.56 -21.87 -2.58
CA VAL A 65 0.94 -23.01 -3.42
C VAL A 65 -0.07 -24.14 -3.28
N SER A 66 -0.65 -24.30 -2.09
CA SER A 66 -1.67 -25.34 -1.88
C SER A 66 -3.00 -25.04 -2.58
N GLY A 67 -3.18 -23.82 -3.09
CA GLY A 67 -4.40 -23.44 -3.78
C GLY A 67 -5.52 -22.96 -2.87
N ASP A 68 -5.19 -22.58 -1.64
CA ASP A 68 -6.17 -22.01 -0.72
C ASP A 68 -6.73 -20.72 -1.30
N ALA A 69 -8.05 -20.63 -1.42
CA ALA A 69 -8.71 -19.52 -2.08
C ALA A 69 -8.41 -18.17 -1.42
N ASN A 70 -8.10 -18.15 -0.14
CA ASN A 70 -7.80 -16.91 0.57
C ASN A 70 -6.41 -16.37 0.25
N TYR A 71 -5.57 -17.15 -0.44
CA TYR A 71 -4.18 -16.79 -0.71
C TYR A 71 -3.89 -16.79 -2.21
N ILE A 72 -4.88 -16.46 -3.02
CA ILE A 72 -4.71 -16.36 -4.47
C ILE A 72 -4.47 -14.91 -4.88
N ASN A 73 -5.33 -14.00 -4.40
CA ASN A 73 -5.24 -12.59 -4.75
C ASN A 73 -4.09 -11.93 -4.00
N SER A 74 -3.27 -11.18 -4.69
CA SER A 74 -2.06 -10.61 -4.10
C SER A 74 -2.11 -9.10 -3.91
N CYS A 75 -3.21 -8.42 -4.25
CA CYS A 75 -3.22 -6.96 -4.22
C CYS A 75 -3.00 -6.39 -2.82
N ALA A 76 -3.66 -6.94 -1.81
CA ALA A 76 -3.47 -6.47 -0.44
C ALA A 76 -2.09 -6.84 0.08
N LEU A 77 -1.56 -8.00 -0.31
CA LEU A 77 -0.20 -8.39 0.06
C LEU A 77 0.82 -7.41 -0.51
N ARG A 78 0.70 -7.05 -1.78
CA ARG A 78 1.63 -6.12 -2.43
C ARG A 78 1.64 -4.78 -1.71
N LEU A 79 0.46 -4.25 -1.40
CA LEU A 79 0.37 -2.98 -0.70
C LEU A 79 0.88 -3.09 0.74
N SER A 80 0.63 -4.22 1.40
CA SER A 80 1.18 -4.47 2.74
C SER A 80 2.70 -4.45 2.74
N ILE A 81 3.31 -5.10 1.76
CA ILE A 81 4.77 -5.12 1.66
C ILE A 81 5.29 -3.70 1.44
N ALA A 82 4.64 -2.94 0.56
CA ALA A 82 5.07 -1.57 0.28
C ALA A 82 4.98 -0.69 1.53
N LEU A 83 3.85 -0.75 2.23
CA LEU A 83 3.66 0.04 3.45
C LEU A 83 4.67 -0.33 4.52
N SER A 84 4.89 -1.62 4.71
CA SER A 84 5.84 -2.10 5.73
C SER A 84 7.28 -1.74 5.37
N SER A 85 7.65 -1.95 4.12
CA SER A 85 8.98 -1.59 3.63
C SER A 85 9.23 -0.09 3.74
N TYR A 86 8.20 0.70 3.50
CA TYR A 86 8.26 2.16 3.68
C TYR A 86 8.49 2.52 5.15
N GLY A 87 7.94 1.76 6.08
CA GLY A 87 8.16 2.01 7.50
C GLY A 87 6.92 1.94 8.37
N ILE A 88 5.78 1.58 7.82
CA ILE A 88 4.53 1.51 8.58
C ILE A 88 4.34 0.10 9.10
N ASP A 89 4.18 -0.06 10.41
CA ASP A 89 3.98 -1.36 11.02
C ASP A 89 2.50 -1.70 11.00
N LEU A 90 2.16 -2.80 10.36
CA LEU A 90 0.77 -3.24 10.26
C LEU A 90 0.32 -4.10 11.44
N ASN A 91 1.15 -4.24 12.47
CA ASN A 91 0.76 -4.96 13.67
C ASN A 91 -0.44 -4.25 14.30
N GLY A 92 -1.49 -5.01 14.59
CA GLY A 92 -2.71 -4.43 15.18
C GLY A 92 -3.71 -3.91 14.17
N ALA A 93 -3.36 -3.86 12.89
CA ALA A 93 -4.30 -3.44 11.85
C ALA A 93 -5.38 -4.52 11.65
N PRO A 94 -6.55 -4.14 11.12
CA PRO A 94 -7.61 -5.12 10.85
C PRO A 94 -7.09 -6.23 9.93
N GLY A 95 -7.27 -7.47 10.35
CA GLY A 95 -6.86 -8.61 9.55
C GLY A 95 -5.37 -8.81 9.41
N ALA A 96 -4.56 -8.18 10.25
CA ALA A 96 -3.12 -8.36 10.19
C ALA A 96 -2.73 -9.78 10.56
N ASN A 97 -1.85 -10.36 9.76
CA ASN A 97 -1.33 -11.70 9.95
C ASN A 97 0.15 -11.63 10.21
N ASN A 98 0.60 -12.38 11.20
CA ASN A 98 2.04 -12.55 11.43
C ASN A 98 2.59 -13.48 10.35
N ILE A 99 3.68 -13.08 9.72
CA ILE A 99 4.25 -13.86 8.61
C ILE A 99 4.96 -15.14 9.07
N GLY A 100 5.15 -15.30 10.38
CA GLY A 100 5.78 -16.49 10.92
C GLY A 100 7.30 -16.47 10.83
N ALA A 101 7.91 -17.47 11.44
CA ALA A 101 9.37 -17.53 11.57
C ALA A 101 10.07 -17.66 10.21
N LYS A 102 9.40 -18.28 9.23
CA LYS A 102 9.99 -18.50 7.91
C LYS A 102 9.59 -17.45 6.91
N GLY A 103 8.76 -16.47 7.31
CA GLY A 103 8.40 -15.37 6.46
C GLY A 103 9.59 -14.43 6.26
N ASN A 104 9.57 -13.74 5.13
CA ASN A 104 10.64 -12.83 4.75
C ASN A 104 10.45 -11.47 5.43
N SER A 105 10.93 -11.34 6.65
CA SER A 105 10.79 -10.07 7.37
C SER A 105 11.63 -8.95 6.75
N LEU A 106 12.68 -9.29 6.00
CA LEU A 106 13.47 -8.26 5.32
C LEU A 106 12.64 -7.53 4.29
N ALA A 107 11.70 -8.24 3.63
CA ALA A 107 10.79 -7.63 2.68
C ALA A 107 9.90 -6.59 3.35
N LEU A 108 9.71 -6.70 4.64
CA LEU A 108 8.86 -5.81 5.43
C LEU A 108 9.66 -4.81 6.25
N GLY A 109 10.93 -4.61 5.91
CA GLY A 109 11.78 -3.71 6.69
C GLY A 109 11.98 -4.19 8.12
N GLY A 110 11.97 -5.51 8.34
CA GLY A 110 12.13 -6.10 9.65
C GLY A 110 10.83 -6.33 10.41
N LYS A 111 9.70 -5.93 9.85
CA LYS A 111 8.40 -6.09 10.50
C LYS A 111 7.82 -7.46 10.21
N LYS A 112 6.71 -7.80 10.85
CA LYS A 112 6.22 -9.17 10.88
C LYS A 112 4.78 -9.34 10.45
N HIS A 113 4.09 -8.27 10.06
CA HIS A 113 2.64 -8.36 9.83
C HIS A 113 2.25 -7.85 8.45
N ILE A 114 1.28 -8.52 7.84
CA ILE A 114 0.71 -8.10 6.56
C ILE A 114 -0.80 -8.29 6.60
N ILE A 115 -1.48 -7.61 5.70
CA ILE A 115 -2.92 -7.75 5.49
C ILE A 115 -3.10 -8.43 4.13
N ILE A 116 -3.84 -9.53 4.09
CA ILE A 116 -4.06 -10.27 2.83
C ILE A 116 -5.46 -10.06 2.27
N SER A 117 -6.39 -9.55 3.06
CA SER A 117 -7.76 -9.28 2.62
C SER A 117 -7.87 -7.88 2.06
N THR A 118 -8.36 -7.75 0.83
CA THR A 118 -8.58 -6.43 0.23
C THR A 118 -9.59 -5.62 1.02
N ALA A 119 -10.64 -6.26 1.53
CA ALA A 119 -11.64 -5.56 2.33
C ALA A 119 -11.04 -4.98 3.60
N GLN A 120 -10.19 -5.74 4.26
CA GLN A 120 -9.53 -5.27 5.49
C GLN A 120 -8.48 -4.20 5.19
N MET A 121 -7.76 -4.34 4.09
CA MET A 121 -6.83 -3.30 3.66
C MET A 121 -7.57 -2.00 3.35
N ALA A 122 -8.71 -2.08 2.69
CA ALA A 122 -9.50 -0.88 2.39
C ALA A 122 -9.93 -0.16 3.67
N VAL A 123 -10.32 -0.91 4.69
CA VAL A 123 -10.64 -0.32 6.00
C VAL A 123 -9.40 0.33 6.61
N TYR A 124 -8.27 -0.36 6.55
CA TYR A 124 -7.04 0.17 7.12
C TYR A 124 -6.59 1.46 6.43
N LEU A 125 -6.77 1.55 5.11
CA LEU A 125 -6.38 2.74 4.37
C LEU A 125 -7.14 3.98 4.85
N ARG A 126 -8.39 3.84 5.24
CA ARG A 126 -9.14 4.95 5.81
C ARG A 126 -8.58 5.38 7.16
N THR A 127 -8.10 4.44 7.94
CA THR A 127 -7.44 4.76 9.20
C THR A 127 -6.11 5.46 8.94
N LEU A 128 -5.32 4.95 8.01
CA LEU A 128 -3.99 5.47 7.73
C LEU A 128 -4.03 6.82 7.02
N LEU A 129 -4.90 6.96 6.03
CA LEU A 129 -4.88 8.08 5.11
C LEU A 129 -6.04 9.06 5.32
N GLY A 130 -6.98 8.71 6.18
CA GLY A 130 -8.13 9.57 6.46
C GLY A 130 -9.20 9.47 5.39
N THR A 131 -9.97 10.55 5.25
CA THR A 131 -11.05 10.62 4.28
C THR A 131 -10.44 10.64 2.87
N PRO A 132 -10.94 9.80 1.96
CA PRO A 132 -10.43 9.83 0.59
C PRO A 132 -10.78 11.15 -0.09
N ASP A 133 -9.93 11.56 -1.03
CA ASP A 133 -10.18 12.74 -1.85
C ASP A 133 -11.37 12.51 -2.77
N TYR A 134 -11.51 11.29 -3.25
CA TYR A 134 -12.64 10.89 -4.09
C TYR A 134 -13.26 9.67 -3.41
N PRO A 135 -14.39 9.83 -2.73
CA PRO A 135 -14.96 8.76 -1.92
C PRO A 135 -15.62 7.65 -2.74
N ASP A 136 -16.00 7.95 -3.96
CA ASP A 136 -16.59 6.95 -4.86
C ASP A 136 -15.50 6.28 -5.67
N ASP A 137 -15.87 5.50 -6.65
CA ASP A 137 -14.87 4.87 -7.51
C ASP A 137 -14.14 5.94 -8.35
N GLY A 138 -12.98 5.55 -8.86
CA GLY A 138 -12.17 6.46 -9.64
C GLY A 138 -12.87 6.96 -10.89
N GLU A 139 -13.81 6.19 -11.39
CA GLU A 139 -14.54 6.58 -12.58
C GLU A 139 -15.38 7.83 -12.35
N ASN A 140 -15.99 7.94 -11.19
CA ASN A 140 -16.84 9.08 -10.87
C ASN A 140 -16.09 10.21 -10.21
N GLY A 141 -14.96 9.93 -9.61
CA GLY A 141 -14.20 10.89 -8.84
C GLY A 141 -12.92 11.30 -9.52
N TYR A 142 -11.98 10.39 -9.57
CA TYR A 142 -10.66 10.68 -10.11
C TYR A 142 -10.63 10.30 -11.59
N ASN A 143 -11.18 11.17 -12.42
CA ASN A 143 -11.34 10.89 -13.84
C ASN A 143 -10.43 11.72 -14.74
N THR A 144 -9.56 12.53 -14.16
CA THR A 144 -8.60 13.33 -14.92
C THR A 144 -7.21 13.10 -14.33
N PRO A 145 -6.62 11.93 -14.59
CA PRO A 145 -5.28 11.65 -14.08
C PRO A 145 -4.25 12.53 -14.79
N GLN A 146 -3.26 12.95 -14.03
CA GLN A 146 -2.22 13.82 -14.54
C GLN A 146 -0.86 13.24 -14.22
N ALA A 147 0.09 13.47 -15.12
CA ALA A 147 1.46 13.09 -14.86
C ALA A 147 1.94 13.79 -13.61
N GLY A 148 2.54 13.04 -12.72
CA GLY A 148 3.01 13.56 -11.44
C GLY A 148 2.09 13.29 -10.27
N ASP A 149 0.84 12.90 -10.52
CA ASP A 149 -0.03 12.46 -9.44
C ASP A 149 0.46 11.12 -8.92
N ILE A 150 0.33 10.91 -7.62
CA ILE A 150 0.55 9.61 -6.98
C ILE A 150 -0.68 9.31 -6.14
N ILE A 151 -1.30 8.17 -6.42
CA ILE A 151 -2.55 7.81 -5.78
C ILE A 151 -2.46 6.46 -5.09
N VAL A 152 -3.24 6.33 -4.03
CA VAL A 152 -3.59 5.05 -3.42
C VAL A 152 -5.10 4.89 -3.61
N PHE A 153 -5.53 3.68 -3.90
CA PHE A 153 -6.94 3.41 -4.12
C PHE A 153 -7.32 2.06 -3.52
N GLY A 154 -8.60 1.89 -3.21
CA GLY A 154 -9.00 0.57 -2.80
C GLY A 154 -10.38 0.45 -2.23
N ASP A 155 -11.01 -0.68 -2.57
CA ASP A 155 -12.25 -1.15 -1.98
C ASP A 155 -12.11 -2.65 -1.66
N SER A 156 -13.24 -3.33 -1.48
CA SER A 156 -13.20 -4.76 -1.15
C SER A 156 -12.77 -5.64 -2.31
N LEU A 157 -12.68 -5.10 -3.52
CA LEU A 157 -12.34 -5.88 -4.71
C LEU A 157 -10.87 -5.74 -5.09
N HIS A 158 -10.31 -4.55 -4.92
CA HIS A 158 -8.95 -4.29 -5.35
C HIS A 158 -8.38 -3.10 -4.60
N VAL A 159 -7.11 -3.20 -4.25
CA VAL A 159 -6.35 -2.11 -3.62
C VAL A 159 -5.01 -1.99 -4.33
N GLY A 160 -4.46 -0.79 -4.31
CA GLY A 160 -3.14 -0.58 -4.89
C GLY A 160 -2.77 0.88 -4.90
N MET A 161 -1.68 1.17 -5.62
CA MET A 161 -1.28 2.54 -5.87
C MET A 161 -0.60 2.63 -7.23
N CYS A 162 -0.57 3.82 -7.79
CA CYS A 162 0.06 4.03 -9.08
C CYS A 162 0.32 5.52 -9.30
N PRO A 163 1.22 5.85 -10.22
CA PRO A 163 1.34 7.21 -10.70
C PRO A 163 0.17 7.54 -11.65
N GLY A 164 -0.19 8.81 -11.72
CA GLY A 164 -1.34 9.24 -12.50
C GLY A 164 -1.25 8.88 -13.98
N ASN A 165 -0.06 8.90 -14.54
CA ASN A 165 0.11 8.60 -15.97
C ASN A 165 -0.09 7.11 -16.32
N ASN A 166 -0.25 6.26 -15.33
CA ASN A 166 -0.49 4.83 -15.58
C ASN A 166 -1.96 4.46 -15.47
N ILE A 167 -2.81 5.42 -15.16
CA ILE A 167 -4.23 5.13 -15.00
C ILE A 167 -4.82 4.79 -16.36
N GLY A 168 -5.52 3.68 -16.44
CA GLY A 168 -6.09 3.20 -17.69
C GLY A 168 -5.15 2.36 -18.51
N VAL A 169 -3.88 2.23 -18.10
CA VAL A 169 -2.93 1.41 -18.81
C VAL A 169 -2.51 0.28 -17.90
N GLY A 170 -3.32 -0.75 -17.84
CA GLY A 170 -3.04 -1.89 -16.98
C GLY A 170 -3.35 -1.65 -15.51
N SER A 171 -3.73 -0.45 -15.14
CA SER A 171 -4.14 -0.17 -13.77
C SER A 171 -5.66 -0.20 -13.70
N PHE A 172 -6.17 -0.89 -12.71
CA PHE A 172 -7.59 -0.96 -12.46
C PHE A 172 -7.86 -0.22 -11.16
N ILE A 173 -8.50 0.95 -11.26
CA ILE A 173 -8.82 1.77 -10.10
C ILE A 173 -10.26 1.51 -9.71
N SER A 174 -10.45 1.16 -8.47
CA SER A 174 -11.74 0.80 -7.93
C SER A 174 -11.90 1.46 -6.58
N GLY A 175 -13.10 1.94 -6.31
CA GLY A 175 -13.42 2.50 -5.02
C GLY A 175 -12.79 3.85 -4.74
N PRO A 176 -12.63 4.19 -3.46
CA PRO A 176 -12.10 5.49 -3.08
C PRO A 176 -10.65 5.68 -3.49
N VAL A 177 -10.29 6.93 -3.73
CA VAL A 177 -8.95 7.33 -4.15
C VAL A 177 -8.42 8.38 -3.20
N TRP A 178 -7.18 8.18 -2.76
CA TRP A 178 -6.42 9.16 -1.98
C TRP A 178 -5.30 9.69 -2.85
N LEU A 179 -5.20 11.03 -2.95
CA LEU A 179 -4.08 11.66 -3.64
C LEU A 179 -2.97 11.88 -2.63
N LEU A 180 -1.88 11.16 -2.75
CA LEU A 180 -0.70 11.40 -1.92
C LEU A 180 0.12 12.55 -2.48
N GLN A 181 0.10 12.70 -3.80
CA GLN A 181 0.76 13.81 -4.47
C GLN A 181 -0.09 14.21 -5.66
N ARG A 182 -0.33 15.51 -5.81
CA ARG A 182 -0.97 16.07 -6.99
C ARG A 182 0.08 16.64 -7.92
N SER A 183 -0.18 16.54 -9.21
CA SER A 183 0.69 17.14 -10.21
C SER A 183 0.84 18.63 -9.99
N THR A 184 2.07 19.13 -10.10
CA THR A 184 2.33 20.55 -9.99
C THR A 184 1.94 21.32 -11.24
N LEU A 185 1.55 20.62 -12.30
CA LEU A 185 1.16 21.29 -13.54
C LEU A 185 -0.14 22.06 -13.37
N ASP A 186 -0.92 21.75 -12.35
CA ASP A 186 -2.17 22.44 -12.09
C ASP A 186 -2.02 23.63 -11.17
N ASP A 187 -0.86 23.82 -10.62
CA ASP A 187 -0.60 24.95 -9.71
C ASP A 187 -0.18 26.23 -10.48
#